data_928ca38cd0198515c12cfe700f82ba10
#
_entry.id   928ca38cd0198515c12cfe700f82ba10
#
_cell.length_a   1.000
_cell.length_b   1.000
_cell.length_c   1.000
_cell.angle_alpha   90.00
_cell.angle_beta   90.00
_cell.angle_gamma   90.00
#
_symmetry.space_group_name_H-M   'P 1'
#
loop_
_entity.id
_entity.type
_entity.pdbx_description
1 polymer ?
#
loop_
_entity_poly.entity_id
_entity_poly.type
_entity_poly.pdbx_seq_one_letter_code
_entity_poly.pdbx_strand_id
1 'polypeptide(L)'
;MTKPLTISAEPSEPFLARRTLLKGAAAAVAATGVTVNATLAASVAPLGQTGAPTRSTAPLPLGPLPGSRYPDSHLESAKKGPPSFGPPGFPAFAGTMAVERVATGFRWAEGPVYFPAGRYLLFSDIPNNRIMRFSEDDGHLSVYRQPSMNSNGNTIDREGRLITCEHSGRRVTRTELDGSITIIADKFNGKRLNSPNDAVVTADGAIWFTDPAYGIGGFYEGIKADAEQEKKNVYRVDPKSGEVKVVVDDFVEPNGLAISPDEKKLYICDTGFTDGPDNPSHIRVFDLDVAAGKVSNSKVFADMPKPGITDGVRCDTEGRVWCSVGWGDTNEDGVRCYTASGELLGKIHIPETVANLTFGGQQRNRLYICGSTSLYAVYTSVQGAMKP
;
A
#
# COMPACT_ATOMS: atom_id res chain seq x y z
N MET A 1 -47.51 -0.80 -53.82
CA MET A 1 -47.98 -2.18 -53.44
C MET A 1 -46.78 -2.94 -52.89
N THR A 2 -46.57 -2.92 -51.61
CA THR A 2 -45.64 -3.80 -50.93
C THR A 2 -46.16 -3.98 -49.49
N LYS A 3 -46.43 -5.22 -49.14
CA LYS A 3 -47.03 -5.66 -47.87
C LYS A 3 -46.05 -5.49 -46.71
N PRO A 4 -46.50 -5.22 -45.49
CA PRO A 4 -45.68 -5.25 -44.29
C PRO A 4 -45.52 -6.69 -43.77
N LEU A 5 -44.28 -7.02 -43.32
CA LEU A 5 -43.97 -8.24 -42.56
C LEU A 5 -44.38 -8.06 -41.12
N THR A 6 -45.24 -8.90 -40.63
CA THR A 6 -45.57 -9.09 -39.22
C THR A 6 -44.59 -10.07 -38.59
N ILE A 7 -43.88 -9.63 -37.55
CA ILE A 7 -43.07 -10.51 -36.69
C ILE A 7 -43.89 -10.72 -35.41
N SER A 8 -44.29 -12.00 -35.19
CA SER A 8 -44.94 -12.46 -33.97
C SER A 8 -43.88 -12.63 -32.85
N ALA A 9 -44.10 -12.00 -31.71
CA ALA A 9 -43.34 -12.23 -30.49
C ALA A 9 -43.98 -13.37 -29.71
N GLU A 10 -43.23 -14.41 -29.41
CA GLU A 10 -43.60 -15.42 -28.42
C GLU A 10 -43.21 -14.93 -27.01
N PRO A 11 -43.98 -15.26 -25.96
CA PRO A 11 -43.73 -14.81 -24.61
C PRO A 11 -42.69 -15.72 -23.93
N SER A 12 -41.69 -15.09 -23.30
CA SER A 12 -40.70 -15.73 -22.44
C SER A 12 -41.34 -16.17 -21.13
N GLU A 13 -41.16 -17.42 -20.75
CA GLU A 13 -41.56 -18.01 -19.47
C GLU A 13 -40.70 -17.46 -18.30
N PRO A 14 -41.25 -17.41 -17.06
CA PRO A 14 -40.55 -16.94 -15.92
C PRO A 14 -39.65 -18.01 -15.26
N PHE A 15 -38.46 -17.63 -14.89
CA PHE A 15 -37.50 -18.42 -14.12
C PHE A 15 -38.04 -18.69 -12.70
N LEU A 16 -38.55 -19.89 -12.47
CA LEU A 16 -38.94 -20.40 -11.16
C LEU A 16 -37.81 -21.20 -10.52
N ALA A 17 -37.58 -20.86 -9.25
CA ALA A 17 -36.65 -21.41 -8.29
C ALA A 17 -36.46 -22.94 -8.32
N ARG A 18 -35.20 -23.38 -8.29
CA ARG A 18 -34.82 -24.72 -7.82
C ARG A 18 -34.29 -24.63 -6.40
N ARG A 19 -35.20 -24.69 -5.42
CA ARG A 19 -34.98 -25.25 -4.08
C ARG A 19 -35.81 -26.52 -4.02
N THR A 20 -35.14 -27.65 -3.72
CA THR A 20 -35.61 -28.86 -3.05
C THR A 20 -35.00 -30.08 -3.74
N LEU A 21 -34.16 -30.78 -3.01
CA LEU A 21 -34.07 -32.25 -2.89
C LEU A 21 -32.67 -32.68 -2.47
N LEU A 22 -32.48 -32.80 -1.18
CA LEU A 22 -31.58 -33.76 -0.59
C LEU A 22 -32.12 -34.13 0.78
N LYS A 23 -33.10 -35.03 0.76
CA LYS A 23 -33.50 -35.86 1.90
C LYS A 23 -33.58 -37.30 1.41
N GLY A 24 -32.82 -38.17 2.10
CA GLY A 24 -33.18 -39.59 2.18
C GLY A 24 -32.35 -40.53 1.33
N ALA A 25 -31.34 -41.15 1.89
CA ALA A 25 -31.07 -42.58 1.74
C ALA A 25 -30.15 -43.02 2.91
N ALA A 26 -30.81 -43.43 4.00
CA ALA A 26 -30.23 -44.38 4.96
C ALA A 26 -30.56 -45.78 4.43
N ALA A 27 -29.60 -46.57 4.06
CA ALA A 27 -29.77 -47.98 3.80
C ALA A 27 -28.67 -48.74 4.60
N ALA A 28 -29.16 -49.58 5.46
CA ALA A 28 -28.40 -50.52 6.26
C ALA A 28 -27.70 -51.57 5.40
N VAL A 29 -26.46 -51.91 5.73
CA VAL A 29 -25.84 -53.19 5.35
C VAL A 29 -25.35 -53.88 6.64
N ALA A 30 -25.93 -55.03 6.85
CA ALA A 30 -25.64 -55.92 7.96
C ALA A 30 -24.34 -56.69 7.76
N ALA A 31 -23.68 -56.92 8.87
CA ALA A 31 -22.75 -57.93 9.30
C ALA A 31 -22.26 -59.00 8.29
N THR A 32 -20.94 -59.12 8.17
CA THR A 32 -20.25 -60.44 8.22
C THR A 32 -18.99 -60.30 9.06
N GLY A 33 -18.92 -61.12 10.11
CA GLY A 33 -17.82 -61.14 11.05
C GLY A 33 -16.58 -61.78 10.46
N VAL A 34 -15.44 -61.19 10.75
CA VAL A 34 -14.16 -61.89 10.82
C VAL A 34 -13.43 -61.40 12.08
N THR A 35 -13.35 -62.30 13.03
CA THR A 35 -12.48 -62.17 14.21
C THR A 35 -11.04 -62.39 13.81
N VAL A 36 -10.16 -61.41 13.96
CA VAL A 36 -8.73 -61.61 14.02
C VAL A 36 -8.23 -61.07 15.35
N ASN A 37 -7.88 -62.03 16.23
CA ASN A 37 -7.08 -61.76 17.42
C ASN A 37 -5.66 -61.42 17.01
N ALA A 38 -5.18 -60.26 17.37
CA ALA A 38 -3.77 -59.97 17.51
C ALA A 38 -3.53 -59.00 18.66
N THR A 39 -3.17 -59.55 19.77
CA THR A 39 -2.60 -58.88 20.93
C THR A 39 -1.24 -58.27 20.55
N LEU A 40 -1.13 -56.99 20.49
CA LEU A 40 0.12 -56.26 20.63
C LEU A 40 -0.15 -55.06 21.56
N ALA A 41 0.13 -55.27 22.82
CA ALA A 41 0.19 -54.22 23.81
C ALA A 41 1.45 -53.39 23.57
N ALA A 42 1.31 -52.29 22.85
CA ALA A 42 2.26 -51.18 22.90
C ALA A 42 1.69 -50.11 23.81
N SER A 43 2.32 -49.92 24.95
CA SER A 43 2.01 -48.82 25.87
C SER A 43 2.29 -47.48 25.17
N VAL A 44 1.23 -46.87 24.64
CA VAL A 44 1.29 -45.49 24.23
C VAL A 44 0.98 -44.68 25.49
N ALA A 45 2.00 -43.98 26.00
CA ALA A 45 1.79 -42.94 27.01
C ALA A 45 0.77 -41.92 26.48
N PRO A 46 -0.18 -41.44 27.29
CA PRO A 46 -1.11 -40.44 26.84
C PRO A 46 -0.32 -39.19 26.48
N LEU A 47 -0.30 -38.85 25.18
CA LEU A 47 0.07 -37.54 24.74
C LEU A 47 -0.87 -36.56 25.48
N GLY A 48 -0.25 -35.76 26.36
CA GLY A 48 -0.98 -34.71 27.06
C GLY A 48 -1.80 -33.94 26.03
N GLN A 49 -3.09 -33.82 26.31
CA GLN A 49 -3.97 -32.90 25.58
C GLN A 49 -3.32 -31.52 25.64
N THR A 50 -2.58 -31.16 24.62
CA THR A 50 -2.37 -29.74 24.33
C THR A 50 -3.75 -29.22 23.97
N GLY A 51 -4.39 -28.59 24.96
CA GLY A 51 -5.67 -27.97 24.77
C GLY A 51 -5.58 -27.11 23.50
N ALA A 52 -6.52 -27.31 22.58
CA ALA A 52 -6.69 -26.39 21.49
C ALA A 52 -6.63 -24.97 22.08
N PRO A 53 -5.89 -24.03 21.49
CA PRO A 53 -5.83 -22.68 22.03
C PRO A 53 -7.27 -22.21 22.14
N THR A 54 -7.76 -22.09 23.37
CA THR A 54 -9.06 -21.50 23.65
C THR A 54 -9.00 -20.12 23.02
N ARG A 55 -9.77 -19.90 21.94
CA ARG A 55 -9.97 -18.54 21.44
C ARG A 55 -10.38 -17.71 22.63
N SER A 56 -9.50 -16.82 23.06
CA SER A 56 -9.82 -15.83 24.06
C SER A 56 -11.06 -15.09 23.56
N THR A 57 -12.17 -15.27 24.25
CA THR A 57 -13.39 -14.48 24.02
C THR A 57 -13.27 -13.09 24.64
N ALA A 58 -12.15 -12.79 25.33
CA ALA A 58 -11.83 -11.43 25.70
C ALA A 58 -11.64 -10.63 24.40
N PRO A 59 -12.27 -9.44 24.25
CA PRO A 59 -11.92 -8.54 23.19
C PRO A 59 -10.40 -8.41 23.21
N LEU A 60 -9.75 -8.54 22.04
CA LEU A 60 -8.34 -8.22 21.90
C LEU A 60 -8.15 -6.88 22.60
N PRO A 61 -7.16 -6.73 23.49
CA PRO A 61 -6.94 -5.47 24.14
C PRO A 61 -6.87 -4.44 23.02
N LEU A 62 -7.83 -3.51 23.04
CA LEU A 62 -7.78 -2.35 22.17
C LEU A 62 -6.38 -1.82 22.33
N GLY A 63 -5.62 -1.73 21.25
CA GLY A 63 -4.29 -1.12 21.28
C GLY A 63 -4.40 0.23 21.99
N PRO A 64 -3.28 0.87 22.34
CA PRO A 64 -3.36 2.15 23.02
C PRO A 64 -4.36 3.05 22.30
N LEU A 65 -5.18 3.75 23.06
CA LEU A 65 -6.21 4.66 22.54
C LEU A 65 -5.59 5.58 21.49
N PRO A 66 -6.35 6.00 20.45
CA PRO A 66 -5.89 7.01 19.51
C PRO A 66 -5.25 8.19 20.27
N GLY A 67 -4.09 8.65 19.79
CA GLY A 67 -3.32 9.67 20.47
C GLY A 67 -2.42 9.18 21.61
N SER A 68 -2.44 7.90 21.99
CA SER A 68 -1.49 7.38 22.96
C SER A 68 -0.09 7.27 22.35
N ARG A 69 0.89 7.72 23.15
CA ARG A 69 2.31 7.70 22.77
C ARG A 69 2.82 6.27 22.70
N TYR A 70 3.62 5.97 21.71
CA TYR A 70 4.28 4.68 21.57
C TYR A 70 5.70 4.78 22.16
N PRO A 71 6.00 4.10 23.29
CA PRO A 71 7.23 4.33 24.05
C PRO A 71 8.50 3.95 23.30
N ASP A 72 8.40 2.99 22.35
CA ASP A 72 9.57 2.52 21.59
C ASP A 72 9.84 3.36 20.33
N SER A 73 8.96 4.32 20.02
CA SER A 73 9.14 5.25 18.90
C SER A 73 9.87 6.50 19.36
N HIS A 74 10.88 6.93 18.63
CA HIS A 74 11.65 8.12 18.93
C HIS A 74 12.18 8.81 17.68
N LEU A 75 12.67 10.03 17.87
CA LEU A 75 13.28 10.86 16.83
C LEU A 75 14.78 10.89 17.02
N GLU A 76 15.52 10.72 15.94
CA GLU A 76 16.98 10.77 15.93
C GLU A 76 17.49 11.76 14.89
N SER A 77 18.50 12.58 15.28
CA SER A 77 19.22 13.45 14.34
C SER A 77 20.47 12.78 13.80
N ALA A 78 20.71 12.91 12.52
CA ALA A 78 21.97 12.53 11.90
C ALA A 78 23.14 13.43 12.34
N LYS A 79 22.88 14.66 12.80
CA LYS A 79 23.89 15.61 13.28
C LYS A 79 23.85 15.67 14.81
N LYS A 80 24.97 15.32 15.44
CA LYS A 80 25.16 15.51 16.90
C LYS A 80 25.26 17.01 17.20
N GLY A 81 24.24 17.56 17.85
CA GLY A 81 24.23 18.93 18.38
C GLY A 81 23.77 18.95 19.82
N PRO A 82 23.94 20.08 20.57
CA PRO A 82 23.36 20.21 21.89
C PRO A 82 21.84 20.04 21.82
N PRO A 83 21.21 19.49 22.86
CA PRO A 83 19.77 19.27 22.89
C PRO A 83 19.03 20.60 22.96
N SER A 84 18.86 21.27 21.85
CA SER A 84 17.99 22.41 21.71
C SER A 84 16.78 21.96 20.90
N PHE A 85 15.66 21.73 21.55
CA PHE A 85 14.32 21.55 21.01
C PHE A 85 14.27 20.99 19.59
N GLY A 86 14.52 19.68 19.48
CA GLY A 86 14.63 18.97 18.21
C GLY A 86 16.04 18.98 17.61
N PRO A 87 16.38 17.97 16.82
CA PRO A 87 17.68 17.89 16.16
C PRO A 87 17.88 19.08 15.22
N PRO A 88 19.07 19.72 15.19
CA PRO A 88 19.33 20.81 14.27
C PRO A 88 19.05 20.40 12.82
N GLY A 89 18.14 21.11 12.17
CA GLY A 89 17.76 20.86 10.77
C GLY A 89 16.74 19.74 10.53
N PHE A 90 16.41 18.96 11.55
CA PHE A 90 15.31 17.98 11.43
C PHE A 90 13.98 18.68 11.70
N PRO A 91 13.01 18.64 10.78
CA PRO A 91 11.76 19.41 10.85
C PRO A 91 10.71 18.73 11.73
N ALA A 92 11.07 18.40 12.94
CA ALA A 92 10.16 17.87 13.94
C ALA A 92 9.77 18.95 14.94
N PHE A 93 8.63 18.81 15.59
CA PHE A 93 8.17 19.77 16.60
C PHE A 93 8.96 19.66 17.91
N ALA A 94 9.22 20.82 18.52
CA ALA A 94 9.65 20.90 19.91
C ALA A 94 8.48 20.61 20.88
N GLY A 95 8.78 20.16 22.07
CA GLY A 95 7.82 19.98 23.15
C GLY A 95 7.24 18.58 23.26
N THR A 96 6.00 18.37 22.86
CA THR A 96 5.31 17.08 23.02
C THR A 96 5.44 16.16 21.82
N MET A 97 6.56 16.20 21.12
CA MET A 97 6.82 15.30 19.99
C MET A 97 6.78 13.85 20.47
N ALA A 98 5.73 13.17 20.06
CA ALA A 98 5.60 11.74 20.23
C ALA A 98 5.04 11.15 18.97
N VAL A 99 5.57 10.01 18.57
CA VAL A 99 4.93 9.16 17.60
C VAL A 99 3.72 8.51 18.27
N GLU A 100 2.57 8.67 17.68
CA GLU A 100 1.32 8.11 18.15
C GLU A 100 0.95 6.91 17.30
N ARG A 101 0.60 5.78 17.90
CA ARG A 101 -0.07 4.69 17.18
C ARG A 101 -1.57 4.97 17.16
N VAL A 102 -2.10 5.39 16.01
CA VAL A 102 -3.49 5.85 15.90
C VAL A 102 -4.47 4.74 15.53
N ALA A 103 -3.98 3.65 14.93
CA ALA A 103 -4.79 2.46 14.65
C ALA A 103 -3.90 1.21 14.54
N THR A 104 -4.49 0.01 14.70
CA THR A 104 -3.81 -1.28 14.55
C THR A 104 -4.80 -2.37 14.13
N GLY A 105 -4.29 -3.56 13.79
CA GLY A 105 -5.10 -4.72 13.40
C GLY A 105 -5.14 -4.95 11.88
N PHE A 106 -4.14 -4.44 11.19
CA PHE A 106 -3.91 -4.68 9.77
C PHE A 106 -2.97 -5.88 9.57
N ARG A 107 -2.85 -6.35 8.33
CA ARG A 107 -1.86 -7.37 7.95
C ARG A 107 -0.66 -6.75 7.23
N TRP A 108 -0.93 -5.76 6.39
CA TRP A 108 0.08 -4.96 5.71
C TRP A 108 -0.55 -3.63 5.31
N ALA A 109 -0.37 -2.63 6.20
CA ALA A 109 -0.85 -1.27 5.96
C ALA A 109 0.05 -0.56 4.95
N GLU A 110 -0.53 0.01 3.90
CA GLU A 110 0.19 0.57 2.77
C GLU A 110 -0.59 1.69 2.07
N GLY A 111 0.05 2.40 1.15
CA GLY A 111 -0.53 3.36 0.24
C GLY A 111 -1.39 4.45 0.87
N PRO A 112 -0.90 5.18 1.86
CA PRO A 112 -1.71 6.17 2.54
C PRO A 112 -1.90 7.43 1.69
N VAL A 113 -3.14 7.95 1.66
CA VAL A 113 -3.48 9.23 1.05
C VAL A 113 -4.47 10.00 1.92
N TYR A 114 -4.23 11.29 2.11
CA TYR A 114 -5.08 12.14 2.94
C TYR A 114 -6.04 12.99 2.10
N PHE A 115 -7.31 12.99 2.48
CA PHE A 115 -8.37 13.78 1.87
C PHE A 115 -8.68 14.99 2.74
N PRO A 116 -8.15 16.19 2.41
CA PRO A 116 -8.27 17.37 3.28
C PRO A 116 -9.71 17.88 3.42
N ALA A 117 -10.51 17.83 2.36
CA ALA A 117 -11.90 18.27 2.40
C ALA A 117 -12.79 17.45 3.35
N GLY A 118 -12.51 16.15 3.47
CA GLY A 118 -13.23 15.24 4.36
C GLY A 118 -12.50 14.93 5.66
N ARG A 119 -11.27 15.47 5.86
CA ARG A 119 -10.42 15.27 7.03
C ARG A 119 -10.25 13.80 7.40
N TYR A 120 -9.95 12.97 6.40
CA TYR A 120 -9.71 11.56 6.58
C TYR A 120 -8.53 11.06 5.77
N LEU A 121 -7.93 9.99 6.27
CA LEU A 121 -6.90 9.22 5.58
C LEU A 121 -7.54 7.97 4.98
N LEU A 122 -7.19 7.64 3.75
CA LEU A 122 -7.38 6.30 3.19
C LEU A 122 -6.03 5.59 3.13
N PHE A 123 -6.03 4.28 3.33
CA PHE A 123 -4.86 3.43 3.17
C PHE A 123 -5.28 1.99 2.90
N SER A 124 -4.43 1.25 2.23
CA SER A 124 -4.66 -0.15 1.89
C SER A 124 -4.27 -1.06 3.05
N ASP A 125 -5.05 -2.11 3.28
CA ASP A 125 -4.68 -3.29 4.06
C ASP A 125 -4.66 -4.45 3.06
N ILE A 126 -3.52 -4.61 2.40
CA ILE A 126 -3.38 -5.35 1.13
C ILE A 126 -3.84 -6.81 1.27
N PRO A 127 -3.31 -7.63 2.23
CA PRO A 127 -3.69 -9.03 2.32
C PRO A 127 -5.14 -9.26 2.74
N ASN A 128 -5.74 -8.29 3.45
CA ASN A 128 -7.16 -8.31 3.80
C ASN A 128 -8.07 -7.80 2.66
N ASN A 129 -7.48 -7.43 1.53
CA ASN A 129 -8.17 -7.01 0.31
C ASN A 129 -9.18 -5.88 0.56
N ARG A 130 -8.72 -4.83 1.28
CA ARG A 130 -9.57 -3.70 1.65
C ARG A 130 -8.80 -2.37 1.69
N ILE A 131 -9.51 -1.27 1.44
CA ILE A 131 -9.07 0.08 1.74
C ILE A 131 -9.75 0.50 3.03
N MET A 132 -8.94 0.99 3.96
CA MET A 132 -9.38 1.51 5.26
C MET A 132 -9.55 3.02 5.19
N ARG A 133 -10.47 3.54 6.01
CA ARG A 133 -10.65 4.97 6.25
C ARG A 133 -10.43 5.27 7.72
N PHE A 134 -9.53 6.20 8.00
CA PHE A 134 -9.31 6.76 9.33
C PHE A 134 -9.79 8.22 9.33
N SER A 135 -10.81 8.52 10.13
CA SER A 135 -11.33 9.88 10.33
C SER A 135 -10.46 10.62 11.34
N GLU A 136 -9.93 11.78 10.96
CA GLU A 136 -9.08 12.56 11.86
C GLU A 136 -9.85 13.22 12.99
N ASP A 137 -11.13 13.55 12.78
CA ASP A 137 -11.94 14.31 13.71
C ASP A 137 -12.29 13.53 14.98
N ASP A 138 -12.56 12.24 14.84
CA ASP A 138 -13.05 11.38 15.93
C ASP A 138 -12.21 10.11 16.13
N GLY A 139 -11.17 9.91 15.30
CA GLY A 139 -10.32 8.72 15.33
C GLY A 139 -11.03 7.45 14.85
N HIS A 140 -12.22 7.57 14.23
CA HIS A 140 -12.99 6.42 13.77
C HIS A 140 -12.30 5.70 12.60
N LEU A 141 -12.15 4.38 12.74
CA LEU A 141 -11.62 3.49 11.71
C LEU A 141 -12.76 2.69 11.07
N SER A 142 -12.85 2.72 9.76
CA SER A 142 -13.86 1.99 8.99
C SER A 142 -13.29 1.41 7.70
N VAL A 143 -14.00 0.46 7.10
CA VAL A 143 -13.69 -0.02 5.75
C VAL A 143 -14.29 0.97 4.74
N TYR A 144 -13.43 1.50 3.86
CA TYR A 144 -13.86 2.37 2.76
C TYR A 144 -14.29 1.57 1.53
N ARG A 145 -13.49 0.55 1.14
CA ARG A 145 -13.77 -0.32 -0.01
C ARG A 145 -13.32 -1.75 0.25
N GLN A 146 -14.19 -2.72 -0.02
CA GLN A 146 -13.90 -4.17 0.03
C GLN A 146 -14.86 -4.92 -0.91
N PRO A 147 -14.36 -5.77 -1.84
CA PRO A 147 -12.95 -6.02 -2.13
C PRO A 147 -12.26 -4.81 -2.77
N SER A 148 -10.96 -4.66 -2.53
CA SER A 148 -10.13 -3.61 -3.11
C SER A 148 -9.24 -4.07 -4.26
N MET A 149 -9.33 -5.33 -4.64
CA MET A 149 -8.42 -6.00 -5.59
C MET A 149 -6.97 -5.99 -5.13
N ASN A 150 -6.76 -6.22 -3.81
CA ASN A 150 -5.46 -6.10 -3.16
C ASN A 150 -4.79 -4.77 -3.52
N SER A 151 -5.53 -3.67 -3.31
CA SER A 151 -5.02 -2.32 -3.55
C SER A 151 -3.73 -2.09 -2.76
N ASN A 152 -2.78 -1.36 -3.35
CA ASN A 152 -1.55 -0.94 -2.71
C ASN A 152 -1.52 0.60 -2.63
N GLY A 153 -0.72 1.29 -3.45
CA GLY A 153 -0.58 2.73 -3.45
C GLY A 153 -1.88 3.45 -3.80
N ASN A 154 -2.11 4.57 -3.11
CA ASN A 154 -3.22 5.45 -3.39
C ASN A 154 -2.72 6.90 -3.48
N THR A 155 -3.35 7.67 -4.36
CA THR A 155 -3.15 9.12 -4.46
C THR A 155 -4.46 9.80 -4.86
N ILE A 156 -4.47 11.12 -4.95
CA ILE A 156 -5.62 11.90 -5.44
C ILE A 156 -5.24 12.61 -6.74
N ASP A 157 -6.20 12.72 -7.65
CA ASP A 157 -6.04 13.54 -8.83
C ASP A 157 -6.36 15.02 -8.55
N ARG A 158 -6.28 15.85 -9.57
CA ARG A 158 -6.48 17.31 -9.44
C ARG A 158 -7.94 17.72 -9.18
N GLU A 159 -8.88 16.81 -9.37
CA GLU A 159 -10.30 16.97 -9.03
C GLU A 159 -10.65 16.35 -7.66
N GLY A 160 -9.65 15.83 -6.93
CA GLY A 160 -9.85 15.24 -5.61
C GLY A 160 -10.39 13.81 -5.64
N ARG A 161 -10.31 13.11 -6.78
CA ARG A 161 -10.75 11.72 -6.92
C ARG A 161 -9.62 10.75 -6.54
N LEU A 162 -9.99 9.63 -5.95
CA LEU A 162 -9.04 8.59 -5.54
C LEU A 162 -8.49 7.86 -6.76
N ILE A 163 -7.16 7.83 -6.89
CA ILE A 163 -6.41 6.95 -7.79
C ILE A 163 -5.87 5.80 -6.95
N THR A 164 -6.03 4.56 -7.43
CA THR A 164 -5.62 3.35 -6.70
C THR A 164 -4.84 2.42 -7.62
N CYS A 165 -3.70 1.94 -7.17
CA CYS A 165 -2.97 0.83 -7.75
C CYS A 165 -3.53 -0.49 -7.21
N GLU A 166 -3.93 -1.42 -8.08
CA GLU A 166 -4.58 -2.67 -7.71
C GLU A 166 -3.73 -3.86 -8.15
N HIS A 167 -3.16 -4.59 -7.18
CA HIS A 167 -2.29 -5.74 -7.43
C HIS A 167 -3.01 -6.89 -8.14
N SER A 168 -4.09 -7.42 -7.55
CA SER A 168 -4.88 -8.51 -8.16
C SER A 168 -5.60 -8.06 -9.42
N GLY A 169 -5.99 -6.79 -9.49
CA GLY A 169 -6.57 -6.18 -10.68
C GLY A 169 -5.56 -6.03 -11.81
N ARG A 170 -4.26 -5.94 -11.47
CA ARG A 170 -3.17 -5.63 -12.41
C ARG A 170 -3.47 -4.36 -13.19
N ARG A 171 -3.87 -3.29 -12.46
CA ARG A 171 -4.37 -2.06 -13.07
C ARG A 171 -4.27 -0.86 -12.13
N VAL A 172 -4.31 0.32 -12.72
CA VAL A 172 -4.55 1.59 -12.03
C VAL A 172 -5.98 2.01 -12.26
N THR A 173 -6.68 2.40 -11.21
CA THR A 173 -8.09 2.81 -11.27
C THR A 173 -8.31 4.19 -10.68
N ARG A 174 -9.42 4.81 -11.06
CA ARG A 174 -9.93 6.04 -10.44
C ARG A 174 -11.33 5.79 -9.91
N THR A 175 -11.55 6.16 -8.66
CA THR A 175 -12.89 6.21 -8.07
C THR A 175 -13.50 7.57 -8.39
N GLU A 176 -14.58 7.57 -9.15
CA GLU A 176 -15.31 8.77 -9.53
C GLU A 176 -16.13 9.34 -8.36
N LEU A 177 -16.63 10.56 -8.49
CA LEU A 177 -17.39 11.22 -7.42
C LEU A 177 -18.71 10.52 -7.09
N ASP A 178 -19.27 9.75 -8.04
CA ASP A 178 -20.47 8.93 -7.85
C ASP A 178 -20.15 7.52 -7.27
N GLY A 179 -18.88 7.24 -7.00
CA GLY A 179 -18.39 5.97 -6.47
C GLY A 179 -18.12 4.89 -7.52
N SER A 180 -18.37 5.15 -8.79
CA SER A 180 -18.01 4.23 -9.87
C SER A 180 -16.49 4.14 -10.07
N ILE A 181 -16.02 3.04 -10.66
CA ILE A 181 -14.58 2.78 -10.87
C ILE A 181 -14.27 2.86 -12.36
N THR A 182 -13.39 3.79 -12.72
CA THR A 182 -12.82 3.93 -14.05
C THR A 182 -11.43 3.27 -14.10
N ILE A 183 -11.20 2.39 -15.07
CA ILE A 183 -9.86 1.85 -15.33
C ILE A 183 -9.04 2.90 -16.06
N ILE A 184 -7.90 3.29 -15.49
CA ILE A 184 -6.97 4.26 -16.06
C ILE A 184 -5.93 3.54 -16.95
N ALA A 185 -5.36 2.44 -16.45
CA ALA A 185 -4.42 1.60 -17.20
C ALA A 185 -4.48 0.16 -16.67
N ASP A 186 -4.57 -0.82 -17.57
CA ASP A 186 -4.49 -2.25 -17.24
C ASP A 186 -3.53 -3.02 -18.17
N LYS A 187 -3.06 -2.35 -19.24
CA LYS A 187 -2.20 -2.94 -20.26
C LYS A 187 -1.19 -1.92 -20.80
N PHE A 188 -0.08 -2.46 -21.27
CA PHE A 188 0.87 -1.76 -22.13
C PHE A 188 1.25 -2.66 -23.29
N ASN A 189 1.18 -2.13 -24.54
CA ASN A 189 1.42 -2.89 -25.78
C ASN A 189 0.61 -4.19 -25.90
N GLY A 190 -0.65 -4.17 -25.44
CA GLY A 190 -1.56 -5.31 -25.48
C GLY A 190 -1.36 -6.37 -24.40
N LYS A 191 -0.27 -6.30 -23.62
CA LYS A 191 0.06 -7.19 -22.49
C LYS A 191 -0.42 -6.57 -21.18
N ARG A 192 -0.89 -7.37 -20.23
CA ARG A 192 -1.30 -6.88 -18.90
C ARG A 192 -0.09 -6.29 -18.16
N LEU A 193 -0.38 -5.29 -17.34
CA LEU A 193 0.61 -4.77 -16.37
C LEU A 193 1.01 -5.88 -15.38
N ASN A 194 2.14 -5.73 -14.69
CA ASN A 194 2.55 -6.67 -13.65
C ASN A 194 1.64 -6.54 -12.41
N SER A 195 1.91 -5.58 -11.56
CA SER A 195 1.10 -5.25 -10.39
C SER A 195 1.38 -3.81 -9.96
N PRO A 196 0.67 -2.81 -10.55
CA PRO A 196 0.88 -1.41 -10.20
C PRO A 196 0.93 -1.20 -8.70
N ASN A 197 1.98 -0.47 -8.23
CA ASN A 197 2.33 -0.40 -6.81
C ASN A 197 2.03 0.97 -6.22
N ASP A 198 2.69 2.06 -6.64
CA ASP A 198 2.42 3.42 -6.14
C ASP A 198 2.25 4.40 -7.30
N ALA A 199 1.60 5.53 -7.04
CA ALA A 199 1.28 6.52 -8.06
C ALA A 199 1.35 7.96 -7.54
N VAL A 200 1.67 8.89 -8.47
CA VAL A 200 1.60 10.34 -8.26
C VAL A 200 0.93 11.02 -9.44
N VAL A 201 0.42 12.24 -9.23
CA VAL A 201 -0.25 13.02 -10.26
C VAL A 201 0.45 14.37 -10.42
N THR A 202 0.92 14.68 -11.64
CA THR A 202 1.53 15.97 -11.98
C THR A 202 0.51 17.06 -12.20
N ALA A 203 0.95 18.33 -12.26
CA ALA A 203 0.06 19.50 -12.41
C ALA A 203 -0.77 19.48 -13.70
N ASP A 204 -0.27 18.83 -14.76
CA ASP A 204 -0.98 18.61 -16.03
C ASP A 204 -2.08 17.54 -15.94
N GLY A 205 -2.21 16.84 -14.78
CA GLY A 205 -3.16 15.75 -14.55
C GLY A 205 -2.65 14.39 -14.99
N ALA A 206 -1.40 14.26 -15.47
CA ALA A 206 -0.84 12.96 -15.83
C ALA A 206 -0.58 12.11 -14.59
N ILE A 207 -0.90 10.82 -14.71
CA ILE A 207 -0.68 9.82 -13.65
C ILE A 207 0.62 9.08 -13.96
N TRP A 208 1.54 9.09 -12.99
CA TRP A 208 2.79 8.34 -13.03
C TRP A 208 2.70 7.22 -12.04
N PHE A 209 3.06 6.00 -12.44
CA PHE A 209 2.96 4.83 -11.55
C PHE A 209 4.08 3.82 -11.79
N THR A 210 4.38 3.06 -10.75
CA THR A 210 5.36 1.96 -10.76
C THR A 210 4.66 0.62 -10.93
N ASP A 211 5.32 -0.34 -11.61
CA ASP A 211 4.73 -1.64 -11.94
C ASP A 211 5.68 -2.81 -11.64
N PRO A 212 6.06 -3.00 -10.35
CA PRO A 212 6.86 -4.14 -9.91
C PRO A 212 6.07 -5.45 -9.94
N ALA A 213 6.68 -6.54 -9.48
CA ALA A 213 6.06 -7.87 -9.55
C ALA A 213 5.43 -8.38 -8.23
N TYR A 214 5.39 -7.58 -7.17
CA TYR A 214 4.95 -8.03 -5.83
C TYR A 214 3.55 -8.66 -5.82
N GLY A 215 2.58 -8.03 -6.50
CA GLY A 215 1.19 -8.50 -6.52
C GLY A 215 0.96 -9.75 -7.35
N ILE A 216 1.93 -10.18 -8.17
CA ILE A 216 1.88 -11.42 -8.96
C ILE A 216 2.88 -12.47 -8.47
N GLY A 217 3.77 -12.14 -7.50
CA GLY A 217 4.76 -13.05 -6.97
C GLY A 217 4.19 -14.14 -6.05
N GLY A 218 3.04 -13.91 -5.43
CA GLY A 218 2.44 -14.82 -4.46
C GLY A 218 0.96 -14.58 -4.20
N PHE A 219 0.47 -15.10 -3.07
CA PHE A 219 -0.95 -14.99 -2.67
C PHE A 219 -1.15 -14.11 -1.43
N TYR A 220 -0.11 -13.44 -0.96
CA TYR A 220 -0.22 -12.57 0.21
C TYR A 220 -0.68 -11.16 -0.17
N GLU A 221 -0.06 -10.57 -1.18
CA GLU A 221 -0.37 -9.20 -1.64
C GLU A 221 -1.17 -9.17 -2.94
N GLY A 222 -1.52 -10.32 -3.50
CA GLY A 222 -2.23 -10.38 -4.77
C GLY A 222 -2.58 -11.79 -5.18
N ILE A 223 -2.52 -12.06 -6.47
CA ILE A 223 -2.79 -13.38 -7.06
C ILE A 223 -1.60 -13.77 -7.92
N LYS A 224 -0.96 -14.90 -7.57
CA LYS A 224 0.18 -15.42 -8.32
C LYS A 224 -0.16 -15.56 -9.81
N ALA A 225 0.67 -14.98 -10.65
CA ALA A 225 0.54 -15.03 -12.10
C ALA A 225 1.92 -14.86 -12.77
N ASP A 226 2.02 -15.25 -14.02
CA ASP A 226 3.21 -14.95 -14.82
C ASP A 226 3.20 -13.48 -15.25
N ALA A 227 4.39 -12.86 -15.26
CA ALA A 227 4.60 -11.53 -15.81
C ALA A 227 4.40 -11.57 -17.32
N GLU A 228 3.54 -10.68 -17.85
CA GLU A 228 3.37 -10.51 -19.29
C GLU A 228 4.30 -9.39 -19.81
N GLN A 229 4.66 -8.42 -18.96
CA GLN A 229 5.66 -7.40 -19.28
C GLN A 229 7.06 -7.99 -19.10
N GLU A 230 7.98 -7.62 -20.00
CA GLU A 230 9.38 -8.11 -19.97
C GLU A 230 10.21 -7.43 -18.88
N LYS A 231 9.79 -6.25 -18.44
CA LYS A 231 10.46 -5.42 -17.46
C LYS A 231 9.47 -4.91 -16.41
N LYS A 232 10.01 -4.49 -15.29
CA LYS A 232 9.29 -3.79 -14.25
C LYS A 232 9.47 -2.29 -14.51
N ASN A 233 8.47 -1.69 -15.11
CA ASN A 233 8.56 -0.34 -15.66
C ASN A 233 7.97 0.71 -14.71
N VAL A 234 8.36 1.96 -14.95
CA VAL A 234 7.63 3.14 -14.50
C VAL A 234 6.89 3.72 -15.69
N TYR A 235 5.60 3.98 -15.54
CA TYR A 235 4.72 4.43 -16.59
C TYR A 235 4.18 5.83 -16.33
N ARG A 236 3.81 6.53 -17.40
CA ARG A 236 3.00 7.74 -17.40
C ARG A 236 1.76 7.53 -18.25
N VAL A 237 0.62 7.93 -17.71
CA VAL A 237 -0.65 7.98 -18.45
C VAL A 237 -0.95 9.42 -18.81
N ASP A 238 -1.17 9.68 -20.09
CA ASP A 238 -1.56 11.00 -20.57
C ASP A 238 -3.03 11.29 -20.17
N PRO A 239 -3.30 12.43 -19.52
CA PRO A 239 -4.63 12.71 -18.98
C PRO A 239 -5.71 12.97 -20.05
N LYS A 240 -5.31 13.30 -21.27
CA LYS A 240 -6.24 13.64 -22.37
C LYS A 240 -6.49 12.45 -23.29
N SER A 241 -5.43 11.77 -23.70
CA SER A 241 -5.52 10.65 -24.64
C SER A 241 -5.70 9.29 -23.95
N GLY A 242 -5.34 9.17 -22.68
CA GLY A 242 -5.24 7.89 -21.98
C GLY A 242 -4.02 7.04 -22.42
N GLU A 243 -3.12 7.59 -23.23
CA GLU A 243 -1.96 6.87 -23.73
C GLU A 243 -1.01 6.53 -22.57
N VAL A 244 -0.63 5.25 -22.47
CA VAL A 244 0.35 4.74 -21.49
C VAL A 244 1.71 4.69 -22.14
N LYS A 245 2.71 5.31 -21.50
CA LYS A 245 4.11 5.30 -21.95
C LYS A 245 5.04 4.83 -20.86
N VAL A 246 6.05 4.05 -21.22
CA VAL A 246 7.20 3.77 -20.34
C VAL A 246 8.05 5.04 -20.24
N VAL A 247 8.40 5.43 -19.03
CA VAL A 247 9.27 6.59 -18.76
C VAL A 247 10.60 6.19 -18.14
N VAL A 248 10.65 5.05 -17.42
CA VAL A 248 11.89 4.42 -16.94
C VAL A 248 11.69 2.90 -16.99
N ASP A 249 12.75 2.16 -17.41
CA ASP A 249 12.69 0.72 -17.63
C ASP A 249 13.93 -0.06 -17.14
N ASP A 250 14.69 0.57 -16.25
CA ASP A 250 15.96 0.04 -15.73
C ASP A 250 16.01 -0.10 -14.20
N PHE A 251 14.85 -0.21 -13.56
CA PHE A 251 14.72 -0.59 -12.16
C PHE A 251 14.68 -2.11 -11.98
N VAL A 252 15.11 -2.60 -10.83
CA VAL A 252 14.92 -3.99 -10.43
C VAL A 252 13.52 -4.19 -9.87
N GLU A 253 13.12 -3.40 -8.86
CA GLU A 253 11.77 -3.36 -8.29
C GLU A 253 11.38 -1.90 -8.02
N PRO A 254 10.83 -1.19 -9.03
CA PRO A 254 10.38 0.19 -8.84
C PRO A 254 9.20 0.22 -7.88
N ASN A 255 9.29 1.01 -6.81
CA ASN A 255 8.32 1.03 -5.72
C ASN A 255 7.74 2.44 -5.53
N GLY A 256 7.84 3.03 -4.34
CA GLY A 256 7.33 4.35 -4.05
C GLY A 256 7.91 5.44 -4.96
N LEU A 257 7.09 6.45 -5.29
CA LEU A 257 7.54 7.59 -6.06
C LEU A 257 6.98 8.91 -5.51
N ALA A 258 7.75 10.00 -5.70
CA ALA A 258 7.37 11.34 -5.26
C ALA A 258 7.85 12.41 -6.23
N ILE A 259 7.08 13.49 -6.32
CA ILE A 259 7.42 14.68 -7.13
C ILE A 259 7.85 15.79 -6.17
N SER A 260 8.92 16.55 -6.54
CA SER A 260 9.31 17.75 -5.79
C SER A 260 8.21 18.82 -5.84
N PRO A 261 8.16 19.75 -4.86
CA PRO A 261 7.07 20.76 -4.81
C PRO A 261 7.05 21.71 -6.01
N ASP A 262 8.16 21.86 -6.73
CA ASP A 262 8.28 22.64 -7.97
C ASP A 262 8.07 21.81 -9.24
N GLU A 263 7.78 20.51 -9.09
CA GLU A 263 7.60 19.53 -10.16
C GLU A 263 8.79 19.40 -11.15
N LYS A 264 10.01 19.71 -10.69
CA LYS A 264 11.23 19.56 -11.50
C LYS A 264 12.02 18.30 -11.21
N LYS A 265 11.67 17.56 -10.17
CA LYS A 265 12.31 16.30 -9.80
C LYS A 265 11.27 15.22 -9.57
N LEU A 266 11.64 14.00 -9.99
CA LEU A 266 10.93 12.77 -9.66
C LEU A 266 11.88 11.87 -8.89
N TYR A 267 11.45 11.42 -7.71
CA TYR A 267 12.15 10.46 -6.87
C TYR A 267 11.46 9.12 -6.99
N ILE A 268 12.22 8.03 -7.14
CA ILE A 268 11.68 6.67 -7.26
C ILE A 268 12.55 5.74 -6.41
N CYS A 269 11.92 4.94 -5.57
CA CYS A 269 12.55 3.90 -4.78
C CYS A 269 12.81 2.66 -5.64
N ASP A 270 14.01 2.08 -5.54
CA ASP A 270 14.31 0.74 -6.05
C ASP A 270 14.46 -0.21 -4.86
N THR A 271 13.51 -1.10 -4.72
CA THR A 271 13.46 -2.11 -3.66
C THR A 271 14.08 -3.44 -4.12
N GLY A 272 14.94 -3.39 -5.12
CA GLY A 272 15.53 -4.55 -5.80
C GLY A 272 16.23 -5.54 -4.88
N PHE A 273 16.69 -5.09 -3.71
CA PHE A 273 17.27 -5.97 -2.69
C PHE A 273 16.34 -7.16 -2.31
N THR A 274 15.03 -7.02 -2.49
CA THR A 274 14.06 -8.12 -2.28
C THR A 274 14.24 -9.27 -3.26
N ASP A 275 14.81 -9.01 -4.44
CA ASP A 275 15.11 -10.03 -5.48
C ASP A 275 16.51 -10.62 -5.34
N GLY A 276 17.30 -10.12 -4.39
CA GLY A 276 18.63 -10.65 -4.10
C GLY A 276 19.58 -9.62 -3.45
N PRO A 277 20.56 -10.08 -2.67
CA PRO A 277 21.40 -9.22 -1.82
C PRO A 277 22.33 -8.28 -2.61
N ASP A 278 22.61 -8.59 -3.85
CA ASP A 278 23.47 -7.78 -4.72
C ASP A 278 22.71 -6.66 -5.44
N ASN A 279 21.38 -6.74 -5.45
CA ASN A 279 20.54 -5.76 -6.10
C ASN A 279 20.45 -4.44 -5.29
N PRO A 280 20.03 -3.35 -5.94
CA PRO A 280 19.95 -2.04 -5.31
C PRO A 280 18.89 -1.98 -4.19
N SER A 281 19.17 -1.15 -3.19
CA SER A 281 18.22 -0.62 -2.23
C SER A 281 18.52 0.86 -2.09
N HIS A 282 17.87 1.69 -2.91
CA HIS A 282 18.17 3.11 -2.99
C HIS A 282 16.98 3.93 -3.53
N ILE A 283 17.08 5.23 -3.39
CA ILE A 283 16.22 6.18 -4.08
C ILE A 283 17.00 6.75 -5.25
N ARG A 284 16.39 6.76 -6.44
CA ARG A 284 16.91 7.50 -7.61
C ARG A 284 16.16 8.81 -7.76
N VAL A 285 16.87 9.84 -8.23
CA VAL A 285 16.28 11.12 -8.59
C VAL A 285 16.51 11.41 -10.06
N PHE A 286 15.48 11.95 -10.70
CA PHE A 286 15.46 12.33 -12.11
C PHE A 286 15.11 13.80 -12.24
N ASP A 287 15.61 14.47 -13.28
CA ASP A 287 15.02 15.71 -13.75
C ASP A 287 13.68 15.41 -14.43
N LEU A 288 12.63 16.12 -14.04
CA LEU A 288 11.28 15.94 -14.54
C LEU A 288 10.90 17.10 -15.46
N ASP A 289 10.50 16.79 -16.68
CA ASP A 289 9.85 17.69 -17.62
C ASP A 289 8.38 17.30 -17.76
N VAL A 290 7.51 17.95 -16.99
CA VAL A 290 6.08 17.69 -16.98
C VAL A 290 5.46 17.94 -18.34
N ALA A 291 5.86 19.02 -19.04
CA ALA A 291 5.30 19.39 -20.33
C ALA A 291 5.64 18.37 -21.42
N ALA A 292 6.89 17.85 -21.42
CA ALA A 292 7.29 16.80 -22.33
C ALA A 292 6.86 15.39 -21.88
N GLY A 293 6.42 15.24 -20.62
CA GLY A 293 6.09 13.94 -20.03
C GLY A 293 7.30 12.99 -19.96
N LYS A 294 8.48 13.51 -19.63
CA LYS A 294 9.76 12.80 -19.67
C LYS A 294 10.59 13.03 -18.43
N VAL A 295 11.49 12.09 -18.17
CA VAL A 295 12.53 12.22 -17.15
C VAL A 295 13.92 12.10 -17.80
N SER A 296 14.93 12.66 -17.13
CA SER A 296 16.33 12.63 -17.57
C SER A 296 17.29 12.72 -16.38
N ASN A 297 18.60 12.66 -16.64
CA ASN A 297 19.65 12.88 -15.65
C ASN A 297 19.50 12.06 -14.38
N SER A 298 19.20 10.76 -14.54
CA SER A 298 19.09 9.81 -13.42
C SER A 298 20.36 9.73 -12.59
N LYS A 299 20.23 9.77 -11.27
CA LYS A 299 21.32 9.49 -10.33
C LYS A 299 20.78 8.89 -9.04
N VAL A 300 21.62 8.17 -8.31
CA VAL A 300 21.31 7.74 -6.95
C VAL A 300 21.22 9.00 -6.07
N PHE A 301 20.10 9.12 -5.37
CA PHE A 301 19.83 10.20 -4.41
C PHE A 301 20.27 9.80 -3.00
N ALA A 302 19.91 8.60 -2.56
CA ALA A 302 20.28 8.05 -1.28
C ALA A 302 20.29 6.52 -1.32
N ASP A 303 21.38 5.92 -0.84
CA ASP A 303 21.43 4.47 -0.59
C ASP A 303 20.86 4.13 0.78
N MET A 304 20.20 2.98 0.87
CA MET A 304 19.72 2.46 2.14
C MET A 304 20.73 1.51 2.77
N PRO A 305 20.85 1.50 4.11
CA PRO A 305 21.70 0.53 4.78
C PRO A 305 21.10 -0.86 4.61
N LYS A 306 21.86 -1.80 4.10
CA LYS A 306 21.45 -3.20 4.00
C LYS A 306 21.50 -3.86 5.38
N PRO A 307 20.51 -4.68 5.75
CA PRO A 307 19.48 -5.26 4.88
C PRO A 307 18.24 -4.39 4.66
N GLY A 308 18.15 -3.17 5.19
CA GLY A 308 16.98 -2.31 5.04
C GLY A 308 16.67 -1.94 3.59
N ILE A 309 15.39 -1.75 3.31
CA ILE A 309 14.89 -1.28 2.01
C ILE A 309 14.05 -0.03 2.19
N THR A 310 14.01 0.81 1.14
CA THR A 310 13.07 1.93 1.04
C THR A 310 11.87 1.50 0.21
N ASP A 311 10.69 1.98 0.58
CA ASP A 311 9.43 1.60 -0.06
C ASP A 311 8.68 2.88 -0.49
N GLY A 312 7.87 3.48 0.38
CA GLY A 312 7.18 4.73 0.09
C GLY A 312 8.07 5.97 0.27
N VAL A 313 7.80 7.02 -0.51
CA VAL A 313 8.53 8.29 -0.47
C VAL A 313 7.58 9.47 -0.67
N ARG A 314 7.81 10.59 0.03
CA ARG A 314 7.04 11.84 -0.13
C ARG A 314 7.99 13.05 0.00
N CYS A 315 7.57 14.19 -0.55
CA CYS A 315 8.27 15.46 -0.38
C CYS A 315 7.49 16.41 0.54
N ASP A 316 8.19 17.27 1.25
CA ASP A 316 7.60 18.43 1.93
C ASP A 316 7.69 19.71 1.08
N THR A 317 7.05 20.78 1.54
CA THR A 317 7.01 22.07 0.81
C THR A 317 8.36 22.75 0.67
N GLU A 318 9.36 22.37 1.46
CA GLU A 318 10.73 22.88 1.39
C GLU A 318 11.64 21.98 0.52
N GLY A 319 11.08 20.93 -0.09
CA GLY A 319 11.79 20.02 -0.99
C GLY A 319 12.60 18.93 -0.29
N ARG A 320 12.42 18.73 1.03
CA ARG A 320 13.01 17.58 1.72
C ARG A 320 12.30 16.32 1.28
N VAL A 321 13.04 15.23 1.26
CA VAL A 321 12.56 13.91 0.87
C VAL A 321 12.42 13.04 2.10
N TRP A 322 11.21 12.54 2.32
CA TRP A 322 10.84 11.66 3.41
C TRP A 322 10.56 10.28 2.86
N CYS A 323 11.26 9.26 3.32
CA CYS A 323 11.06 7.89 2.86
C CYS A 323 10.88 6.92 4.02
N SER A 324 10.12 5.87 3.76
CA SER A 324 10.03 4.72 4.64
C SER A 324 11.29 3.87 4.54
N VAL A 325 11.63 3.20 5.64
CA VAL A 325 12.66 2.16 5.69
C VAL A 325 12.11 0.99 6.49
N GLY A 326 12.23 -0.19 5.94
CA GLY A 326 11.79 -1.42 6.57
C GLY A 326 12.71 -2.60 6.30
N TRP A 327 12.45 -3.74 6.94
CA TRP A 327 13.24 -4.96 6.89
C TRP A 327 14.73 -4.77 7.22
N GLY A 328 15.07 -3.65 7.88
CA GLY A 328 16.35 -3.47 8.52
C GLY A 328 16.43 -4.25 9.83
N ASP A 329 17.29 -3.81 10.71
CA ASP A 329 17.13 -4.15 12.12
C ASP A 329 16.14 -3.18 12.78
N THR A 330 15.70 -3.48 13.99
CA THR A 330 14.72 -2.66 14.73
C THR A 330 15.18 -1.21 14.96
N ASN A 331 16.47 -0.90 14.78
CA ASN A 331 17.02 0.43 14.91
C ASN A 331 17.03 1.21 13.59
N GLU A 332 16.81 0.54 12.47
CA GLU A 332 16.80 1.16 11.14
C GLU A 332 15.39 1.35 10.57
N ASP A 333 14.41 0.57 11.06
CA ASP A 333 13.02 0.66 10.63
C ASP A 333 12.39 1.99 11.05
N GLY A 334 11.65 2.60 10.13
CA GLY A 334 11.01 3.88 10.39
C GLY A 334 10.96 4.80 9.17
N VAL A 335 11.13 6.09 9.42
CA VAL A 335 11.14 7.13 8.38
C VAL A 335 12.46 7.88 8.42
N ARG A 336 13.01 8.16 7.26
CA ARG A 336 14.18 9.01 7.07
C ARG A 336 13.79 10.30 6.36
N CYS A 337 14.41 11.40 6.78
CA CYS A 337 14.26 12.71 6.16
C CYS A 337 15.60 13.18 5.61
N TYR A 338 15.62 13.51 4.34
CA TYR A 338 16.80 14.00 3.62
C TYR A 338 16.60 15.43 3.14
N THR A 339 17.68 16.20 3.05
CA THR A 339 17.66 17.45 2.27
C THR A 339 17.37 17.18 0.80
N ALA A 340 17.01 18.20 0.03
CA ALA A 340 16.87 18.09 -1.44
C ALA A 340 18.18 17.65 -2.15
N SER A 341 19.33 17.77 -1.50
CA SER A 341 20.63 17.31 -2.00
C SER A 341 20.99 15.88 -1.62
N GLY A 342 20.18 15.21 -0.79
CA GLY A 342 20.40 13.81 -0.37
C GLY A 342 21.16 13.66 0.97
N GLU A 343 21.36 14.75 1.73
CA GLU A 343 21.95 14.66 3.07
C GLU A 343 20.91 14.21 4.09
N LEU A 344 21.19 13.16 4.87
CA LEU A 344 20.30 12.69 5.92
C LEU A 344 20.20 13.70 7.05
N LEU A 345 19.00 14.18 7.35
CA LEU A 345 18.71 15.11 8.43
C LEU A 345 18.35 14.39 9.74
N GLY A 346 17.62 13.29 9.65
CA GLY A 346 17.21 12.54 10.84
C GLY A 346 16.29 11.37 10.51
N LYS A 347 15.92 10.66 11.57
CA LYS A 347 15.09 9.45 11.52
C LYS A 347 13.93 9.54 12.52
N ILE A 348 12.82 8.89 12.17
CA ILE A 348 11.71 8.59 13.06
C ILE A 348 11.70 7.07 13.20
N HIS A 349 12.06 6.55 14.36
CA HIS A 349 12.06 5.12 14.63
C HIS A 349 10.64 4.62 14.88
N ILE A 350 10.25 3.56 14.20
CA ILE A 350 8.98 2.87 14.33
C ILE A 350 9.29 1.40 14.66
N PRO A 351 8.62 0.79 15.65
CA PRO A 351 8.91 -0.58 16.07
C PRO A 351 8.33 -1.65 15.12
N GLU A 352 7.97 -1.28 13.93
CA GLU A 352 7.46 -2.12 12.85
C GLU A 352 8.12 -1.72 11.55
N THR A 353 8.23 -2.65 10.62
CA THR A 353 8.60 -2.33 9.23
C THR A 353 7.67 -1.29 8.65
N VAL A 354 8.23 -0.20 8.16
CA VAL A 354 7.45 0.89 7.57
C VAL A 354 7.39 0.74 6.06
N ALA A 355 6.18 0.59 5.54
CA ALA A 355 5.93 0.47 4.11
C ALA A 355 5.80 1.84 3.44
N ASN A 356 4.95 2.74 3.94
CA ASN A 356 4.68 4.00 3.26
C ASN A 356 4.29 5.10 4.25
N LEU A 357 4.21 6.35 3.77
CA LEU A 357 3.89 7.52 4.57
C LEU A 357 3.17 8.57 3.72
N THR A 358 2.44 9.46 4.38
CA THR A 358 1.84 10.63 3.74
C THR A 358 1.66 11.76 4.73
N PHE A 359 1.72 12.99 4.24
CA PHE A 359 1.35 14.16 5.02
C PHE A 359 -0.17 14.36 4.99
N GLY A 360 -0.74 14.69 6.14
CA GLY A 360 -2.14 15.00 6.31
C GLY A 360 -2.37 15.99 7.45
N GLY A 361 -3.58 16.02 7.97
CA GLY A 361 -4.00 16.99 8.95
C GLY A 361 -4.41 18.32 8.32
N GLN A 362 -5.12 19.13 9.08
CA GLN A 362 -5.66 20.42 8.62
C GLN A 362 -4.58 21.36 8.04
N GLN A 363 -3.36 21.31 8.59
CA GLN A 363 -2.22 22.11 8.14
C GLN A 363 -1.23 21.32 7.29
N ARG A 364 -1.56 20.06 6.92
CA ARG A 364 -0.68 19.14 6.18
C ARG A 364 0.69 18.91 6.84
N ASN A 365 0.75 19.00 8.16
CA ASN A 365 1.95 18.84 8.96
C ASN A 365 1.88 17.65 9.92
N ARG A 366 0.88 16.79 9.77
CA ARG A 366 0.79 15.52 10.47
C ARG A 366 1.23 14.41 9.52
N LEU A 367 2.38 13.81 9.78
CA LEU A 367 2.90 12.71 9.00
C LEU A 367 2.23 11.42 9.49
N TYR A 368 1.45 10.78 8.63
CA TYR A 368 0.90 9.45 8.82
C TYR A 368 1.85 8.41 8.25
N ILE A 369 2.08 7.33 8.98
CA ILE A 369 3.09 6.32 8.69
C ILE A 369 2.43 4.94 8.77
N CYS A 370 2.45 4.20 7.66
CA CYS A 370 1.99 2.82 7.59
C CYS A 370 3.12 1.89 8.04
N GLY A 371 3.05 1.44 9.30
CA GLY A 371 3.78 0.27 9.77
C GLY A 371 3.04 -0.99 9.37
N SER A 372 3.68 -2.14 9.41
CA SER A 372 3.10 -3.40 8.88
C SER A 372 1.69 -3.67 9.41
N THR A 373 1.51 -3.61 10.74
CA THR A 373 0.22 -3.95 11.37
C THR A 373 -0.52 -2.76 11.94
N SER A 374 0.08 -1.56 11.89
CA SER A 374 -0.42 -0.37 12.56
C SER A 374 -0.27 0.88 11.71
N LEU A 375 -1.12 1.88 12.01
CA LEU A 375 -0.99 3.24 11.51
C LEU A 375 -0.44 4.11 12.63
N TYR A 376 0.63 4.84 12.33
CA TYR A 376 1.26 5.81 13.24
C TYR A 376 1.08 7.23 12.71
N ALA A 377 1.24 8.20 13.59
CA ALA A 377 1.24 9.61 13.23
C ALA A 377 2.22 10.40 14.10
N VAL A 378 2.80 11.46 13.53
CA VAL A 378 3.64 12.41 14.24
C VAL A 378 3.47 13.80 13.63
N TYR A 379 3.47 14.84 14.45
CA TYR A 379 3.47 16.21 13.95
C TYR A 379 4.88 16.64 13.55
N THR A 380 4.95 17.35 12.42
CA THR A 380 6.19 17.97 11.92
C THR A 380 6.08 19.48 11.91
N SER A 381 7.20 20.19 11.87
CA SER A 381 7.25 21.65 11.72
C SER A 381 7.14 22.11 10.26
N VAL A 382 6.96 21.17 9.32
CA VAL A 382 6.84 21.41 7.87
C VAL A 382 5.56 20.83 7.34
N GLN A 383 5.17 21.27 6.17
CA GLN A 383 3.96 20.80 5.47
C GLN A 383 4.34 19.88 4.32
N GLY A 384 3.52 18.88 4.06
CA GLY A 384 3.65 18.05 2.87
C GLY A 384 3.43 18.83 1.57
N ALA A 385 4.20 18.46 0.54
CA ALA A 385 4.15 19.11 -0.78
C ALA A 385 2.90 18.75 -1.58
N MET A 386 2.20 17.68 -1.23
CA MET A 386 1.03 17.22 -1.98
C MET A 386 0.00 18.35 -2.08
N LYS A 387 -0.33 18.71 -3.31
CA LYS A 387 -1.43 19.63 -3.63
C LYS A 387 -2.56 18.77 -4.17
N PRO A 388 -3.78 18.91 -3.63
CA PRO A 388 -4.94 18.31 -4.22
C PRO A 388 -5.22 18.91 -5.61
#